data_b77fc06536562f38d0c00634f6f4db74
#
_entry.id   b77fc06536562f38d0c00634f6f4db74
#
_cell.length_a   1.000
_cell.length_b   1.000
_cell.length_c   1.000
_cell.angle_alpha   90.00
_cell.angle_beta   90.00
_cell.angle_gamma   90.00
#
_symmetry.space_group_name_H-M   'P 1'
#
loop_
_entity.id
_entity.type
_entity.pdbx_description
1 polymer ?
#
loop_
_entity_poly.entity_id
_entity_poly.type
_entity_poly.pdbx_seq_one_letter_code
_entity_poly.pdbx_strand_id
1 'polypeptide(L)'
;MQLFYNNSLYPQVQEVTFDKEESNHIHKVLRKKTGDLLHITDGRGYLYEAQIQYITDKKCTAHILSHSLAPTPAYHLHIAVAPTKMNERYEWFLEKATEIGVHEVTPILCDHSERKTIKTERFEKILLSAMKQSLQCYKPQLNPPISLLEWLDTIESSSVGKYVAHCQEGARVLLLDRLEELPQETTNLWVLIGPEGDFSQREIQKACSKGFLPVSLSPNRLRTETAAIVACSCISDIFQRKK
;
A
#
# COMPACT_ATOMS: atom_id res chain seq x y z
N MET A 1 11.64 -4.80 18.09
CA MET A 1 12.24 -5.45 16.90
C MET A 1 12.43 -4.36 15.84
N GLN A 2 13.50 -4.39 15.08
CA GLN A 2 13.69 -3.50 13.92
C GLN A 2 13.75 -4.37 12.67
N LEU A 3 13.00 -4.00 11.64
CA LEU A 3 12.91 -4.73 10.39
C LEU A 3 13.75 -4.04 9.31
N PHE A 4 14.58 -4.82 8.62
CA PHE A 4 15.33 -4.42 7.43
C PHE A 4 14.67 -5.00 6.17
N TYR A 5 15.04 -4.47 5.03
CA TYR A 5 14.53 -4.94 3.76
C TYR A 5 15.67 -5.26 2.80
N ASN A 6 15.55 -6.41 2.13
CA ASN A 6 16.46 -6.76 1.04
C ASN A 6 15.74 -7.66 0.01
N ASN A 7 15.48 -7.12 -1.17
CA ASN A 7 14.72 -7.80 -2.23
C ASN A 7 15.49 -8.93 -2.92
N SER A 8 16.79 -9.06 -2.68
CA SER A 8 17.60 -10.15 -3.24
C SER A 8 17.52 -11.45 -2.44
N LEU A 9 16.91 -11.41 -1.25
CA LEU A 9 16.72 -12.59 -0.42
C LEU A 9 15.68 -13.54 -1.01
N TYR A 10 15.93 -14.83 -0.88
CA TYR A 10 14.99 -15.93 -1.11
C TYR A 10 15.39 -17.11 -0.20
N PRO A 11 14.51 -18.09 0.05
CA PRO A 11 14.71 -19.11 1.10
C PRO A 11 16.02 -19.89 1.07
N GLN A 12 16.68 -19.98 -0.10
CA GLN A 12 17.94 -20.72 -0.25
C GLN A 12 19.20 -19.87 -0.02
N VAL A 13 19.05 -18.54 0.15
CA VAL A 13 20.18 -17.66 0.40
C VAL A 13 20.70 -17.87 1.81
N GLN A 14 22.01 -18.03 1.96
CA GLN A 14 22.67 -18.21 3.26
C GLN A 14 23.33 -16.95 3.81
N GLU A 15 23.58 -15.96 2.96
CA GLU A 15 24.25 -14.72 3.34
C GLU A 15 23.60 -13.52 2.67
N VAL A 16 23.52 -12.41 3.39
CA VAL A 16 23.04 -11.13 2.89
C VAL A 16 24.13 -10.07 3.06
N THR A 17 24.28 -9.22 2.04
CA THR A 17 25.14 -8.03 2.11
C THR A 17 24.25 -6.79 1.96
N PHE A 18 24.41 -5.84 2.88
CA PHE A 18 23.73 -4.55 2.82
C PHE A 18 24.57 -3.53 2.05
N ASP A 19 23.90 -2.58 1.41
CA ASP A 19 24.54 -1.44 0.78
C ASP A 19 25.19 -0.50 1.83
N LYS A 20 25.88 0.55 1.34
CA LYS A 20 26.58 1.49 2.20
C LYS A 20 25.62 2.27 3.13
N GLU A 21 24.43 2.65 2.64
CA GLU A 21 23.47 3.45 3.42
C GLU A 21 22.91 2.62 4.57
N GLU A 22 22.40 1.42 4.29
CA GLU A 22 21.85 0.53 5.30
C GLU A 22 22.96 0.02 6.26
N SER A 23 24.19 -0.26 5.75
CA SER A 23 25.34 -0.65 6.59
C SER A 23 25.72 0.44 7.58
N ASN A 24 25.75 1.69 7.14
CA ASN A 24 26.00 2.84 8.02
C ASN A 24 24.89 3.00 9.07
N HIS A 25 23.63 2.82 8.67
CA HIS A 25 22.50 2.84 9.59
C HIS A 25 22.63 1.75 10.67
N ILE A 26 22.89 0.51 10.28
CA ILE A 26 23.07 -0.63 11.19
C ILE A 26 24.23 -0.37 12.15
N HIS A 27 25.38 0.11 11.63
CA HIS A 27 26.60 0.29 12.41
C HIS A 27 26.58 1.55 13.29
N LYS A 28 26.29 2.73 12.71
CA LYS A 28 26.43 4.01 13.40
C LYS A 28 25.18 4.41 14.17
N VAL A 29 24.00 4.25 13.57
CA VAL A 29 22.74 4.69 14.19
C VAL A 29 22.29 3.66 15.22
N LEU A 30 22.22 2.38 14.83
CA LEU A 30 21.76 1.29 15.68
C LEU A 30 22.87 0.70 16.54
N ARG A 31 24.13 1.02 16.27
CA ARG A 31 25.31 0.59 17.00
C ARG A 31 25.43 -0.94 17.13
N LYS A 32 24.94 -1.65 16.12
CA LYS A 32 25.04 -3.09 16.04
C LYS A 32 26.50 -3.53 15.82
N LYS A 33 26.81 -4.76 16.28
CA LYS A 33 28.15 -5.36 16.24
C LYS A 33 28.08 -6.74 15.61
N THR A 34 29.25 -7.29 15.26
CA THR A 34 29.39 -8.70 14.87
C THR A 34 28.82 -9.60 15.97
N GLY A 35 28.00 -10.56 15.59
CA GLY A 35 27.27 -11.45 16.47
C GLY A 35 25.83 -11.02 16.77
N ASP A 36 25.47 -9.73 16.56
CA ASP A 36 24.10 -9.26 16.76
C ASP A 36 23.14 -9.80 15.70
N LEU A 37 21.87 -9.93 16.10
CA LEU A 37 20.80 -10.40 15.22
C LEU A 37 20.14 -9.25 14.46
N LEU A 38 19.79 -9.54 13.21
CA LEU A 38 18.97 -8.71 12.32
C LEU A 38 17.72 -9.47 11.90
N HIS A 39 16.61 -8.76 11.82
CA HIS A 39 15.37 -9.25 11.20
C HIS A 39 15.20 -8.57 9.85
N ILE A 40 15.05 -9.36 8.80
CA ILE A 40 15.07 -8.88 7.41
C ILE A 40 13.86 -9.43 6.68
N THR A 41 13.17 -8.62 5.91
CA THR A 41 12.14 -9.11 4.98
C THR A 41 12.58 -8.95 3.53
N ASP A 42 12.10 -9.84 2.68
CA ASP A 42 12.24 -9.74 1.23
C ASP A 42 11.11 -8.93 0.58
N GLY A 43 10.10 -8.51 1.36
CA GLY A 43 8.92 -7.80 0.89
C GLY A 43 7.90 -8.68 0.17
N ARG A 44 8.11 -10.01 0.12
CA ARG A 44 7.23 -11.01 -0.50
C ARG A 44 6.60 -11.97 0.54
N GLY A 45 6.73 -11.61 1.82
CA GLY A 45 6.16 -12.33 2.94
C GLY A 45 7.19 -13.11 3.78
N TYR A 46 8.42 -13.28 3.34
CA TYR A 46 9.40 -13.94 4.18
C TYR A 46 10.03 -12.99 5.19
N LEU A 47 10.17 -13.50 6.42
CA LEU A 47 10.94 -12.91 7.51
C LEU A 47 12.17 -13.79 7.77
N TYR A 48 13.35 -13.20 7.69
CA TYR A 48 14.63 -13.84 7.93
C TYR A 48 15.22 -13.35 9.26
N GLU A 49 15.80 -14.27 10.01
CA GLU A 49 16.69 -13.95 11.13
C GLU A 49 18.13 -14.20 10.67
N ALA A 50 19.00 -13.19 10.81
CA ALA A 50 20.37 -13.26 10.38
C ALA A 50 21.32 -12.75 11.45
N GLN A 51 22.52 -13.33 11.53
CA GLN A 51 23.58 -12.91 12.47
C GLN A 51 24.68 -12.17 11.71
N ILE A 52 25.03 -10.98 12.21
CA ILE A 52 26.09 -10.15 11.63
C ILE A 52 27.42 -10.87 11.75
N GLN A 53 28.07 -11.14 10.61
CA GLN A 53 29.42 -11.70 10.54
C GLN A 53 30.49 -10.63 10.43
N TYR A 54 30.19 -9.57 9.69
CA TYR A 54 31.12 -8.46 9.48
C TYR A 54 30.34 -7.16 9.35
N ILE A 55 30.85 -6.09 10.00
CA ILE A 55 30.21 -4.78 9.95
C ILE A 55 31.21 -3.63 10.01
N THR A 56 31.01 -2.67 9.11
CA THR A 56 31.65 -1.36 9.08
C THR A 56 30.60 -0.33 8.63
N ASP A 57 30.98 0.94 8.57
CA ASP A 57 30.16 2.01 8.00
C ASP A 57 29.95 1.93 6.48
N LYS A 58 30.64 1.00 5.79
CA LYS A 58 30.58 0.84 4.33
C LYS A 58 29.98 -0.49 3.91
N LYS A 59 30.06 -1.51 4.75
CA LYS A 59 29.60 -2.87 4.42
C LYS A 59 29.16 -3.60 5.69
N CYS A 60 28.00 -4.24 5.60
CA CYS A 60 27.50 -5.18 6.60
C CYS A 60 27.16 -6.48 5.89
N THR A 61 27.68 -7.61 6.39
CA THR A 61 27.31 -8.96 5.94
C THR A 61 26.75 -9.74 7.12
N ALA A 62 25.70 -10.51 6.86
CA ALA A 62 25.06 -11.36 7.88
C ALA A 62 24.72 -12.73 7.30
N HIS A 63 24.93 -13.75 8.11
CA HIS A 63 24.55 -15.13 7.79
C HIS A 63 23.09 -15.39 8.19
N ILE A 64 22.31 -15.98 7.30
CA ILE A 64 20.90 -16.32 7.55
C ILE A 64 20.85 -17.55 8.45
N LEU A 65 20.22 -17.39 9.61
CA LEU A 65 20.03 -18.46 10.59
C LEU A 65 18.74 -19.23 10.34
N SER A 66 17.68 -18.49 10.04
CA SER A 66 16.35 -19.07 9.80
C SER A 66 15.49 -18.15 8.95
N HIS A 67 14.40 -18.67 8.41
CA HIS A 67 13.36 -17.89 7.77
C HIS A 67 11.98 -18.50 8.05
N SER A 68 10.96 -17.66 8.00
CA SER A 68 9.56 -18.05 8.11
C SER A 68 8.70 -17.25 7.15
N LEU A 69 7.59 -17.82 6.69
CA LEU A 69 6.60 -17.11 5.90
C LEU A 69 5.60 -16.44 6.84
N ALA A 70 5.42 -15.13 6.72
CA ALA A 70 4.38 -14.41 7.43
C ALA A 70 2.98 -14.88 6.97
N PRO A 71 1.96 -14.80 7.82
CA PRO A 71 0.60 -15.14 7.43
C PRO A 71 0.17 -14.39 6.17
N THR A 72 -0.44 -15.11 5.23
CA THR A 72 -1.01 -14.49 4.02
C THR A 72 -2.12 -13.52 4.44
N PRO A 73 -2.14 -12.29 3.90
CA PRO A 73 -3.23 -11.36 4.15
C PRO A 73 -4.59 -11.96 3.80
N ALA A 74 -5.61 -11.67 4.64
CA ALA A 74 -6.96 -12.19 4.44
C ALA A 74 -7.68 -11.55 3.25
N TYR A 75 -7.18 -10.43 2.75
CA TYR A 75 -7.70 -9.70 1.60
C TYR A 75 -6.56 -9.06 0.81
N HIS A 76 -6.86 -8.67 -0.41
CA HIS A 76 -6.00 -7.83 -1.25
C HIS A 76 -6.71 -6.52 -1.55
N LEU A 77 -6.18 -5.41 -1.06
CA LEU A 77 -6.74 -4.08 -1.25
C LEU A 77 -5.91 -3.28 -2.25
N HIS A 78 -6.55 -2.89 -3.34
CA HIS A 78 -6.03 -1.96 -4.32
C HIS A 78 -6.72 -0.60 -4.19
N ILE A 79 -5.98 0.45 -3.86
CA ILE A 79 -6.48 1.82 -3.86
C ILE A 79 -5.97 2.55 -5.10
N ALA A 80 -6.88 2.90 -5.99
CA ALA A 80 -6.57 3.79 -7.11
C ALA A 80 -7.01 5.21 -6.71
N VAL A 81 -6.03 6.09 -6.47
CA VAL A 81 -6.26 7.40 -5.85
C VAL A 81 -5.58 8.51 -6.62
N ALA A 82 -6.29 9.61 -6.84
CA ALA A 82 -5.74 10.77 -7.51
C ALA A 82 -4.68 11.47 -6.63
N PRO A 83 -3.51 11.79 -7.20
CA PRO A 83 -2.49 12.54 -6.48
C PRO A 83 -3.00 13.91 -6.03
N THR A 84 -2.81 14.21 -4.76
CA THR A 84 -3.20 15.50 -4.19
C THR A 84 -2.32 16.64 -4.71
N LYS A 85 -2.84 17.86 -4.72
CA LYS A 85 -2.09 19.08 -5.07
C LYS A 85 -0.80 19.20 -4.26
N MET A 86 -0.87 18.93 -2.96
CA MET A 86 0.28 18.96 -2.04
C MET A 86 0.85 17.54 -1.88
N ASN A 87 2.14 17.39 -2.19
CA ASN A 87 2.85 16.11 -2.08
C ASN A 87 2.75 15.49 -0.70
N GLU A 88 2.96 16.31 0.34
CA GLU A 88 3.03 15.86 1.72
C GLU A 88 1.75 15.12 2.13
N ARG A 89 0.58 15.50 1.57
CA ARG A 89 -0.68 14.81 1.85
C ARG A 89 -0.74 13.44 1.20
N TYR A 90 -0.27 13.34 -0.04
CA TYR A 90 -0.21 12.06 -0.74
C TYR A 90 0.82 11.13 -0.10
N GLU A 91 1.96 11.67 0.30
CA GLU A 91 2.99 10.95 1.04
C GLU A 91 2.48 10.43 2.38
N TRP A 92 1.75 11.26 3.12
CA TRP A 92 1.09 10.87 4.36
C TRP A 92 0.06 9.75 4.13
N PHE A 93 -0.74 9.84 3.06
CA PHE A 93 -1.64 8.75 2.67
C PHE A 93 -0.87 7.45 2.44
N LEU A 94 0.20 7.47 1.64
CA LEU A 94 0.98 6.27 1.34
C LEU A 94 1.56 5.63 2.61
N GLU A 95 2.07 6.45 3.52
CA GLU A 95 2.58 6.00 4.80
C GLU A 95 1.48 5.29 5.61
N LYS A 96 0.34 5.97 5.84
CA LYS A 96 -0.73 5.43 6.70
C LYS A 96 -1.48 4.27 6.06
N ALA A 97 -1.71 4.30 4.75
CA ALA A 97 -2.30 3.19 4.04
C ALA A 97 -1.42 1.93 4.13
N THR A 98 -0.09 2.09 4.07
CA THR A 98 0.86 0.98 4.26
C THR A 98 0.77 0.43 5.68
N GLU A 99 0.77 1.28 6.71
CA GLU A 99 0.63 0.86 8.10
C GLU A 99 -0.66 0.07 8.35
N ILE A 100 -1.78 0.46 7.71
CA ILE A 100 -3.09 -0.20 7.83
C ILE A 100 -3.14 -1.53 7.07
N GLY A 101 -2.37 -1.66 5.97
CA GLY A 101 -2.30 -2.90 5.19
C GLY A 101 -2.88 -2.77 3.78
N VAL A 102 -2.63 -1.67 3.08
CA VAL A 102 -2.86 -1.58 1.63
C VAL A 102 -1.88 -2.52 0.90
N HIS A 103 -2.33 -3.16 -0.17
CA HIS A 103 -1.49 -4.08 -0.95
C HIS A 103 -1.02 -3.47 -2.27
N GLU A 104 -1.85 -2.60 -2.85
CA GLU A 104 -1.56 -2.02 -4.14
C GLU A 104 -2.09 -0.59 -4.22
N VAL A 105 -1.29 0.32 -4.78
CA VAL A 105 -1.65 1.72 -4.99
C VAL A 105 -1.40 2.10 -6.44
N THR A 106 -2.43 2.65 -7.10
CA THR A 106 -2.30 3.24 -8.44
C THR A 106 -2.60 4.74 -8.38
N PRO A 107 -1.61 5.60 -8.65
CA PRO A 107 -1.88 7.02 -8.86
C PRO A 107 -2.68 7.23 -10.15
N ILE A 108 -3.94 7.64 -10.05
CA ILE A 108 -4.82 7.87 -11.21
C ILE A 108 -4.91 9.37 -11.56
N LEU A 109 -4.77 9.67 -12.85
CA LEU A 109 -4.92 11.03 -13.36
C LEU A 109 -6.35 11.20 -13.88
N CYS A 110 -7.12 12.02 -13.17
CA CYS A 110 -8.52 12.32 -13.46
C CYS A 110 -8.66 13.65 -14.24
N ASP A 111 -9.84 13.89 -14.79
CA ASP A 111 -10.17 15.12 -15.51
C ASP A 111 -9.91 16.37 -14.67
N HIS A 112 -10.26 16.34 -13.38
CA HIS A 112 -10.09 17.45 -12.45
C HIS A 112 -8.80 17.36 -11.61
N SER A 113 -7.84 16.50 -11.99
CA SER A 113 -6.56 16.44 -11.31
C SER A 113 -5.73 17.69 -11.54
N GLU A 114 -5.42 18.44 -10.49
CA GLU A 114 -4.50 19.58 -10.57
C GLU A 114 -3.06 19.12 -10.80
N ARG A 115 -2.69 17.96 -10.27
CA ARG A 115 -1.35 17.40 -10.36
C ARG A 115 -1.27 16.29 -11.41
N LYS A 116 -0.42 16.52 -12.43
CA LYS A 116 -0.21 15.58 -13.55
C LYS A 116 1.16 14.89 -13.53
N THR A 117 2.07 15.35 -12.68
CA THR A 117 3.43 14.81 -12.61
C THR A 117 3.74 14.29 -11.21
N ILE A 118 4.24 13.07 -11.12
CA ILE A 118 4.52 12.36 -9.88
C ILE A 118 5.95 11.82 -9.90
N LYS A 119 6.64 11.94 -8.75
CA LYS A 119 7.96 11.34 -8.53
C LYS A 119 7.79 10.00 -7.80
N THR A 120 7.60 8.93 -8.54
CA THR A 120 7.35 7.58 -8.01
C THR A 120 8.48 7.06 -7.12
N GLU A 121 9.74 7.39 -7.41
CA GLU A 121 10.89 7.00 -6.60
C GLU A 121 10.77 7.44 -5.13
N ARG A 122 10.26 8.64 -4.88
CA ARG A 122 10.03 9.13 -3.52
C ARG A 122 8.91 8.36 -2.82
N PHE A 123 7.84 8.04 -3.53
CA PHE A 123 6.72 7.26 -3.02
C PHE A 123 7.13 5.83 -2.66
N GLU A 124 7.97 5.20 -3.49
CA GLU A 124 8.55 3.89 -3.21
C GLU A 124 9.33 3.87 -1.88
N LYS A 125 10.13 4.92 -1.63
CA LYS A 125 10.87 5.04 -0.36
C LYS A 125 9.94 5.18 0.85
N ILE A 126 8.81 5.89 0.70
CA ILE A 126 7.82 6.06 1.76
C ILE A 126 7.14 4.73 2.08
N LEU A 127 6.66 4.00 1.06
CA LEU A 127 6.07 2.68 1.24
C LEU A 127 7.05 1.71 1.94
N LEU A 128 8.30 1.71 1.51
CA LEU A 128 9.33 0.87 2.11
C LEU A 128 9.61 1.24 3.58
N SER A 129 9.69 2.54 3.87
CA SER A 129 9.90 3.02 5.25
C SER A 129 8.73 2.65 6.16
N ALA A 130 7.50 2.86 5.69
CA ALA A 130 6.28 2.54 6.42
C ALA A 130 6.14 1.02 6.66
N MET A 131 6.44 0.20 5.64
CA MET A 131 6.47 -1.26 5.76
C MET A 131 7.46 -1.73 6.84
N LYS A 132 8.71 -1.19 6.82
CA LYS A 132 9.72 -1.52 7.84
C LYS A 132 9.28 -1.10 9.24
N GLN A 133 8.70 0.09 9.37
CA GLN A 133 8.25 0.65 10.66
C GLN A 133 7.08 -0.15 11.24
N SER A 134 6.12 -0.55 10.41
CA SER A 134 4.95 -1.35 10.82
C SER A 134 5.22 -2.85 10.91
N LEU A 135 6.49 -3.27 10.70
CA LEU A 135 6.95 -4.66 10.78
C LEU A 135 6.23 -5.61 9.81
N GLN A 136 5.78 -5.10 8.67
CA GLN A 136 5.12 -5.91 7.65
C GLN A 136 6.13 -6.60 6.74
N CYS A 137 5.83 -7.82 6.32
CA CYS A 137 6.68 -8.60 5.44
C CYS A 137 6.24 -8.55 3.97
N TYR A 138 5.09 -7.95 3.67
CA TYR A 138 4.58 -7.75 2.32
C TYR A 138 4.72 -6.27 1.94
N LYS A 139 5.52 -5.98 0.91
CA LYS A 139 5.70 -4.62 0.41
C LYS A 139 4.52 -4.24 -0.48
N PRO A 140 3.82 -3.12 -0.21
CA PRO A 140 2.79 -2.65 -1.13
C PRO A 140 3.37 -2.37 -2.52
N GLN A 141 2.62 -2.75 -3.55
CA GLN A 141 2.96 -2.45 -4.93
C GLN A 141 2.54 -1.01 -5.26
N LEU A 142 3.46 -0.22 -5.80
CA LEU A 142 3.14 1.08 -6.39
C LEU A 142 3.15 0.95 -7.91
N ASN A 143 2.00 1.20 -8.51
CA ASN A 143 1.89 1.22 -9.96
C ASN A 143 2.35 2.57 -10.54
N PRO A 144 2.79 2.61 -11.80
CA PRO A 144 3.03 3.86 -12.49
C PRO A 144 1.73 4.70 -12.60
N PRO A 145 1.83 6.04 -12.61
CA PRO A 145 0.67 6.90 -12.82
C PRO A 145 0.04 6.64 -14.18
N ILE A 146 -1.30 6.58 -14.21
CA ILE A 146 -2.07 6.29 -15.42
C ILE A 146 -3.33 7.15 -15.46
N SER A 147 -3.84 7.49 -16.66
CA SER A 147 -5.15 8.08 -16.82
C SER A 147 -6.23 7.16 -16.25
N LEU A 148 -7.18 7.69 -15.46
CA LEU A 148 -8.28 6.89 -14.93
C LEU A 148 -9.06 6.17 -16.03
N LEU A 149 -9.34 6.87 -17.13
CA LEU A 149 -10.11 6.28 -18.23
C LEU A 149 -9.36 5.13 -18.92
N GLU A 150 -8.05 5.27 -19.13
CA GLU A 150 -7.19 4.22 -19.68
C GLU A 150 -7.11 3.02 -18.72
N TRP A 151 -6.92 3.30 -17.42
CA TRP A 151 -6.85 2.25 -16.41
C TRP A 151 -8.16 1.46 -16.34
N LEU A 152 -9.32 2.13 -16.36
CA LEU A 152 -10.62 1.47 -16.38
C LEU A 152 -10.82 0.57 -17.62
N ASP A 153 -10.17 0.84 -18.75
CA ASP A 153 -10.22 -0.02 -19.91
C ASP A 153 -9.50 -1.37 -19.70
N THR A 154 -8.51 -1.40 -18.80
CA THR A 154 -7.80 -2.64 -18.44
C THR A 154 -8.58 -3.51 -17.44
N ILE A 155 -9.62 -2.96 -16.79
CA ILE A 155 -10.36 -3.65 -15.73
C ILE A 155 -11.48 -4.51 -16.34
N GLU A 156 -11.52 -5.77 -15.91
CA GLU A 156 -12.63 -6.67 -16.25
C GLU A 156 -13.93 -6.21 -15.59
N SER A 157 -15.05 -6.33 -16.33
CA SER A 157 -16.37 -5.98 -15.82
C SER A 157 -16.85 -7.02 -14.80
N SER A 158 -16.81 -6.65 -13.54
CA SER A 158 -17.27 -7.44 -12.39
C SER A 158 -17.77 -6.44 -11.35
N SER A 159 -18.85 -6.74 -10.65
CA SER A 159 -19.43 -5.87 -9.63
C SER A 159 -18.97 -6.20 -8.21
N VAL A 160 -18.24 -7.27 -8.00
CA VAL A 160 -17.88 -7.73 -6.66
C VAL A 160 -16.57 -7.07 -6.22
N GLY A 161 -16.59 -6.43 -5.04
CA GLY A 161 -15.41 -5.86 -4.40
C GLY A 161 -14.88 -4.57 -5.04
N LYS A 162 -15.65 -3.88 -5.90
CA LYS A 162 -15.24 -2.65 -6.58
C LYS A 162 -16.06 -1.46 -6.14
N TYR A 163 -15.43 -0.39 -5.68
CA TYR A 163 -16.09 0.78 -5.13
C TYR A 163 -15.53 2.09 -5.68
N VAL A 164 -16.39 3.06 -5.93
CA VAL A 164 -16.01 4.43 -6.30
C VAL A 164 -16.60 5.41 -5.29
N ALA A 165 -15.71 6.13 -4.58
CA ALA A 165 -16.11 7.14 -3.63
C ALA A 165 -16.11 8.53 -4.29
N HIS A 166 -17.27 9.16 -4.38
CA HIS A 166 -17.45 10.50 -4.98
C HIS A 166 -18.44 11.34 -4.19
N CYS A 167 -18.46 12.66 -4.43
CA CYS A 167 -19.32 13.61 -3.76
C CYS A 167 -20.52 14.09 -4.61
N GLN A 168 -20.67 13.65 -5.86
CA GLN A 168 -21.78 14.05 -6.72
C GLN A 168 -23.12 13.56 -6.16
N GLU A 169 -24.21 14.26 -6.49
CA GLU A 169 -25.57 13.89 -6.10
C GLU A 169 -25.96 12.51 -6.62
N GLY A 170 -26.75 11.79 -5.86
CA GLY A 170 -27.22 10.45 -6.19
C GLY A 170 -27.23 9.50 -4.99
N ALA A 171 -27.86 8.35 -5.17
CA ALA A 171 -27.93 7.33 -4.14
C ALA A 171 -26.54 6.67 -3.95
N ARG A 172 -25.98 6.84 -2.76
CA ARG A 172 -24.71 6.19 -2.34
C ARG A 172 -24.97 5.50 -1.01
N VAL A 173 -24.47 4.27 -0.91
CA VAL A 173 -24.50 3.48 0.32
C VAL A 173 -23.18 3.67 1.04
N LEU A 174 -23.15 3.61 2.36
CA LEU A 174 -21.88 3.62 3.09
C LEU A 174 -21.01 2.44 2.65
N LEU A 175 -19.72 2.68 2.49
CA LEU A 175 -18.77 1.61 2.16
C LEU A 175 -18.85 0.48 3.18
N LEU A 176 -18.99 0.80 4.45
CA LEU A 176 -19.08 -0.18 5.54
C LEU A 176 -20.27 -1.13 5.32
N ASP A 177 -21.46 -0.62 5.00
CA ASP A 177 -22.65 -1.44 4.74
C ASP A 177 -22.42 -2.38 3.55
N ARG A 178 -21.76 -1.88 2.50
CA ARG A 178 -21.39 -2.71 1.33
C ARG A 178 -20.40 -3.81 1.67
N LEU A 179 -19.48 -3.54 2.58
CA LEU A 179 -18.47 -4.52 3.01
C LEU A 179 -19.08 -5.59 3.91
N GLU A 180 -20.13 -5.26 4.70
CA GLU A 180 -20.87 -6.23 5.50
C GLU A 180 -21.68 -7.21 4.63
N GLU A 181 -22.19 -6.74 3.49
CA GLU A 181 -22.90 -7.55 2.50
C GLU A 181 -22.00 -8.39 1.58
N LEU A 182 -20.67 -8.23 1.66
CA LEU A 182 -19.73 -8.95 0.78
C LEU A 182 -19.77 -10.46 1.01
N PRO A 183 -19.82 -11.27 -0.06
CA PRO A 183 -19.60 -12.71 0.00
C PRO A 183 -18.28 -13.04 0.71
N GLN A 184 -18.25 -14.10 1.52
CA GLN A 184 -17.06 -14.47 2.32
C GLN A 184 -15.84 -14.80 1.44
N GLU A 185 -16.05 -15.31 0.25
CA GLU A 185 -15.02 -15.65 -0.73
C GLU A 185 -14.40 -14.41 -1.42
N THR A 186 -15.00 -13.23 -1.26
CA THR A 186 -14.47 -12.01 -1.88
C THR A 186 -13.28 -11.48 -1.10
N THR A 187 -12.10 -11.66 -1.64
CA THR A 187 -10.84 -11.21 -1.03
C THR A 187 -10.18 -10.06 -1.80
N ASN A 188 -10.54 -9.83 -3.05
CA ASN A 188 -9.98 -8.75 -3.87
C ASN A 188 -10.89 -7.52 -3.83
N LEU A 189 -10.35 -6.40 -3.40
CA LEU A 189 -11.09 -5.16 -3.17
C LEU A 189 -10.39 -3.98 -3.86
N TRP A 190 -11.19 -3.17 -4.53
CA TRP A 190 -10.72 -2.05 -5.33
C TRP A 190 -11.50 -0.81 -4.94
N VAL A 191 -10.79 0.27 -4.64
CA VAL A 191 -11.44 1.55 -4.29
C VAL A 191 -10.87 2.68 -5.13
N LEU A 192 -11.75 3.44 -5.77
CA LEU A 192 -11.43 4.67 -6.49
C LEU A 192 -11.66 5.87 -5.61
N ILE A 193 -10.63 6.72 -5.49
CA ILE A 193 -10.69 7.99 -4.75
C ILE A 193 -10.27 9.12 -5.69
N GLY A 194 -11.17 10.09 -5.90
CA GLY A 194 -10.96 11.21 -6.81
C GLY A 194 -10.03 12.31 -6.27
N PRO A 195 -9.66 13.27 -7.13
CA PRO A 195 -8.93 14.47 -6.74
C PRO A 195 -9.81 15.42 -5.90
N GLU A 196 -9.24 16.55 -5.47
CA GLU A 196 -9.97 17.58 -4.72
C GLU A 196 -11.19 18.14 -5.48
N GLY A 197 -11.13 18.14 -6.82
CA GLY A 197 -12.22 18.54 -7.72
C GLY A 197 -13.24 17.44 -8.02
N ASP A 198 -13.14 16.28 -7.36
CA ASP A 198 -13.95 15.08 -7.61
C ASP A 198 -13.75 14.49 -9.02
N PHE A 199 -14.36 13.35 -9.28
CA PHE A 199 -14.44 12.74 -10.61
C PHE A 199 -15.40 13.51 -11.51
N SER A 200 -15.14 13.55 -12.79
CA SER A 200 -16.11 14.00 -13.77
C SER A 200 -17.25 12.98 -13.93
N GLN A 201 -18.40 13.43 -14.44
CA GLN A 201 -19.55 12.53 -14.62
C GLN A 201 -19.24 11.36 -15.58
N ARG A 202 -18.44 11.62 -16.63
CA ARG A 202 -18.03 10.55 -17.57
C ARG A 202 -17.13 9.51 -16.89
N GLU A 203 -16.26 9.94 -15.96
CA GLU A 203 -15.39 9.03 -15.21
C GLU A 203 -16.21 8.12 -14.29
N ILE A 204 -17.19 8.68 -13.57
CA ILE A 204 -18.10 7.90 -12.71
C ILE A 204 -18.92 6.93 -13.55
N GLN A 205 -19.51 7.37 -14.67
CA GLN A 205 -20.29 6.51 -15.55
C GLN A 205 -19.43 5.36 -16.09
N LYS A 206 -18.20 5.63 -16.51
CA LYS A 206 -17.27 4.60 -16.98
C LYS A 206 -16.89 3.63 -15.85
N ALA A 207 -16.60 4.12 -14.64
CA ALA A 207 -16.32 3.27 -13.48
C ALA A 207 -17.51 2.35 -13.18
N CYS A 208 -18.74 2.89 -13.16
CA CYS A 208 -19.95 2.09 -12.95
C CYS A 208 -20.15 1.04 -14.05
N SER A 209 -19.87 1.36 -15.32
CA SER A 209 -19.94 0.38 -16.42
C SER A 209 -18.92 -0.75 -16.29
N LYS A 210 -17.85 -0.54 -15.51
CA LYS A 210 -16.82 -1.55 -15.16
C LYS A 210 -17.11 -2.27 -13.83
N GLY A 211 -18.30 -2.06 -13.26
CA GLY A 211 -18.75 -2.74 -12.05
C GLY A 211 -18.38 -2.06 -10.75
N PHE A 212 -17.85 -0.83 -10.78
CA PHE A 212 -17.63 -0.07 -9.55
C PHE A 212 -18.96 0.45 -8.98
N LEU A 213 -19.20 0.19 -7.71
CA LEU A 213 -20.40 0.63 -7.00
C LEU A 213 -20.14 1.99 -6.35
N PRO A 214 -21.02 2.98 -6.56
CA PRO A 214 -20.92 4.27 -5.86
C PRO A 214 -21.09 4.11 -4.35
N VAL A 215 -20.15 4.66 -3.58
CA VAL A 215 -20.16 4.59 -2.13
C VAL A 215 -19.92 5.95 -1.48
N SER A 216 -20.42 6.10 -0.25
CA SER A 216 -20.05 7.17 0.68
C SER A 216 -19.09 6.62 1.74
N LEU A 217 -18.12 7.40 2.16
CA LEU A 217 -17.16 7.04 3.21
C LEU A 217 -17.50 7.71 4.55
N SER A 218 -18.29 8.79 4.52
CA SER A 218 -18.63 9.61 5.68
C SER A 218 -19.82 10.50 5.34
N PRO A 219 -20.64 10.92 6.31
CA PRO A 219 -21.64 11.97 6.09
C PRO A 219 -21.02 13.32 5.75
N ASN A 220 -19.76 13.54 6.16
CA ASN A 220 -19.03 14.77 5.90
C ASN A 220 -18.14 14.64 4.64
N ARG A 221 -17.86 15.78 3.99
CA ARG A 221 -16.89 15.81 2.89
C ARG A 221 -15.48 15.59 3.44
N LEU A 222 -14.81 14.57 2.94
CA LEU A 222 -13.43 14.24 3.27
C LEU A 222 -12.47 14.80 2.20
N ARG A 223 -11.24 15.09 2.61
CA ARG A 223 -10.14 15.33 1.66
C ARG A 223 -9.71 14.01 1.02
N THR A 224 -9.10 14.07 -0.15
CA THR A 224 -8.66 12.90 -0.92
C THR A 224 -7.83 11.91 -0.06
N GLU A 225 -6.81 12.41 0.61
CA GLU A 225 -5.96 11.59 1.49
C GLU A 225 -6.73 10.97 2.66
N THR A 226 -7.65 11.74 3.24
CA THR A 226 -8.50 11.25 4.34
C THR A 226 -9.49 10.20 3.84
N ALA A 227 -10.11 10.43 2.69
CA ALA A 227 -11.02 9.47 2.06
C ALA A 227 -10.34 8.12 1.81
N ALA A 228 -9.12 8.15 1.26
CA ALA A 228 -8.33 6.95 1.00
C ALA A 228 -7.98 6.19 2.29
N ILE A 229 -7.61 6.89 3.37
CA ILE A 229 -7.33 6.26 4.67
C ILE A 229 -8.59 5.66 5.30
N VAL A 230 -9.73 6.37 5.25
CA VAL A 230 -10.99 5.84 5.76
C VAL A 230 -11.39 4.57 5.00
N ALA A 231 -11.24 4.53 3.68
CA ALA A 231 -11.50 3.34 2.89
C ALA A 231 -10.59 2.17 3.30
N CYS A 232 -9.28 2.40 3.48
CA CYS A 232 -8.35 1.39 3.97
C CYS A 232 -8.77 0.85 5.35
N SER A 233 -9.11 1.75 6.29
CA SER A 233 -9.49 1.37 7.66
C SER A 233 -10.78 0.56 7.68
N CYS A 234 -11.83 0.99 6.98
CA CYS A 234 -13.10 0.26 6.90
C CYS A 234 -12.90 -1.17 6.39
N ILE A 235 -12.08 -1.35 5.35
CA ILE A 235 -11.80 -2.67 4.78
C ILE A 235 -11.00 -3.52 5.76
N SER A 236 -9.94 -2.97 6.34
CA SER A 236 -9.11 -3.67 7.33
C SER A 236 -9.94 -4.13 8.52
N ASP A 237 -10.78 -3.26 9.07
CA ASP A 237 -11.62 -3.56 10.24
C ASP A 237 -12.62 -4.69 9.97
N ILE A 238 -13.28 -4.69 8.80
CA ILE A 238 -14.22 -5.76 8.41
C ILE A 238 -13.53 -7.11 8.32
N PHE A 239 -12.35 -7.16 7.70
CA PHE A 239 -11.62 -8.42 7.55
C PHE A 239 -10.98 -8.90 8.85
N GLN A 240 -10.68 -8.01 9.79
CA GLN A 240 -10.24 -8.38 11.14
C GLN A 240 -11.38 -8.97 11.98
N ARG A 241 -12.62 -8.48 11.82
CA ARG A 241 -13.81 -9.01 12.53
C ARG A 241 -14.29 -10.37 11.99
N LYS A 242 -13.98 -10.68 10.72
CA LYS A 242 -14.37 -11.94 10.07
C LYS A 242 -13.41 -13.11 10.39
N LYS A 243 -12.29 -12.83 11.10
CA LYS A 243 -11.38 -13.86 11.62
C LYS A 243 -11.92 -14.45 12.93
#